data_683e7688de11db5b19d8c31e2d9c83f8
#
_entry.id   683e7688de11db5b19d8c31e2d9c83f8
#
_cell.length_a   1.000
_cell.length_b   1.000
_cell.length_c   1.000
_cell.angle_alpha   90.00
_cell.angle_beta   90.00
_cell.angle_gamma   90.00
#
_symmetry.space_group_name_H-M   'P 1'
#
loop_
_entity.id
_entity.type
_entity.pdbx_description
1 polymer ?
#
loop_
_entity_poly.entity_id
_entity_poly.type
_entity_poly.pdbx_seq_one_letter_code
_entity_poly.pdbx_strand_id
1 'polypeptide(L)'
;MARGIFNSQKNYFNTGDPYSEWCRTNDVYQIDVDVCGICEFCKVPLYLAETCFDKGQKWKATTSTEALAKLSGLPSFLVFYKVDANRDVESFRIKQLTPQPGKETYLLPESWSQVLELIQDQHNQTCTKKKQT
;
A
#
# COMPACT_ATOMS: atom_id res chain seq x y z
N MET A 1 12.51 15.47 22.75
CA MET A 1 11.95 14.46 21.85
C MET A 1 12.34 14.76 20.43
N ALA A 2 12.89 13.81 19.74
CA ALA A 2 13.27 13.98 18.35
C ALA A 2 12.01 13.95 17.47
N ARG A 3 11.78 15.02 16.76
CA ARG A 3 10.59 15.14 15.89
C ARG A 3 10.93 15.29 14.44
N GLY A 4 12.23 15.25 14.08
CA GLY A 4 12.66 15.54 12.73
C GLY A 4 12.01 14.65 11.68
N ILE A 5 12.00 13.34 11.93
CA ILE A 5 11.44 12.38 11.00
C ILE A 5 9.91 12.54 10.88
N PHE A 6 9.25 12.87 11.98
CA PHE A 6 7.80 13.03 11.97
C PHE A 6 7.36 14.42 11.51
N ASN A 7 8.23 15.42 11.61
CA ASN A 7 7.90 16.74 11.09
C ASN A 7 7.69 16.75 9.59
N SER A 8 8.47 15.98 8.83
CA SER A 8 8.24 15.88 7.40
C SER A 8 6.92 15.18 7.10
N GLN A 9 6.52 14.20 7.91
CA GLN A 9 5.22 13.56 7.76
C GLN A 9 4.08 14.52 8.10
N LYS A 10 4.24 15.32 9.15
CA LYS A 10 3.25 16.34 9.50
C LYS A 10 3.01 17.29 8.34
N ASN A 11 4.08 17.74 7.70
CA ASN A 11 3.97 18.63 6.54
C ASN A 11 3.34 17.93 5.34
N TYR A 12 3.73 16.68 5.12
CA TYR A 12 3.24 15.89 4.00
C TYR A 12 1.73 15.67 4.07
N PHE A 13 1.21 15.42 5.26
CA PHE A 13 -0.21 15.12 5.45
C PHE A 13 -1.02 16.35 5.85
N ASN A 14 -0.50 17.55 5.63
CA ASN A 14 -1.25 18.77 5.90
C ASN A 14 -2.21 19.02 4.74
N THR A 15 -3.36 18.40 4.78
CA THR A 15 -4.36 18.46 3.73
C THR A 15 -5.56 19.31 4.10
N GLY A 16 -5.51 19.99 5.24
CA GLY A 16 -6.67 20.74 5.74
C GLY A 16 -7.70 19.88 6.46
N ASP A 17 -7.45 18.57 6.54
CA ASP A 17 -8.31 17.68 7.29
C ASP A 17 -8.20 18.00 8.79
N PRO A 18 -9.35 18.26 9.48
CA PRO A 18 -9.32 18.66 10.88
C PRO A 18 -8.63 17.69 11.82
N TYR A 19 -8.78 16.40 11.59
CA TYR A 19 -8.12 15.41 12.45
C TYR A 19 -6.59 15.44 12.29
N SER A 20 -6.12 15.52 11.05
CA SER A 20 -4.68 15.59 10.77
C SER A 20 -4.08 16.87 11.35
N GLU A 21 -4.81 18.00 11.28
CA GLU A 21 -4.40 19.23 11.90
C GLU A 21 -4.31 19.08 13.43
N TRP A 22 -5.31 18.45 14.01
CA TRP A 22 -5.31 18.20 15.45
C TRP A 22 -4.10 17.36 15.86
N CYS A 23 -3.81 16.29 15.12
CA CYS A 23 -2.65 15.43 15.38
C CYS A 23 -1.36 16.24 15.32
N ARG A 24 -1.24 17.08 14.29
CA ARG A 24 -0.03 17.90 14.12
C ARG A 24 0.19 18.86 15.28
N THR A 25 -0.88 19.52 15.75
CA THR A 25 -0.75 20.49 16.84
C THR A 25 -0.57 19.83 18.19
N ASN A 26 -0.97 18.58 18.35
CA ASN A 26 -0.86 17.85 19.61
C ASN A 26 0.26 16.82 19.63
N ASP A 27 1.15 16.86 18.64
CA ASP A 27 2.33 15.97 18.55
C ASP A 27 1.96 14.49 18.48
N VAL A 28 0.82 14.19 17.88
CA VAL A 28 0.43 12.81 17.56
C VAL A 28 0.97 12.51 16.16
N TYR A 29 1.84 11.51 16.05
CA TYR A 29 2.45 11.15 14.79
C TYR A 29 1.62 10.10 14.07
N GLN A 30 1.36 10.34 12.82
CA GLN A 30 0.54 9.44 12.01
C GLN A 30 1.10 9.35 10.60
N ILE A 31 0.71 8.32 9.88
CA ILE A 31 1.04 8.14 8.47
C ILE A 31 -0.11 7.39 7.81
N ASP A 32 -0.41 7.75 6.58
CA ASP A 32 -1.38 7.02 5.79
C ASP A 32 -0.72 5.84 5.10
N VAL A 33 -1.45 4.75 4.97
CA VAL A 33 -1.12 3.67 4.05
C VAL A 33 -1.89 3.95 2.77
N ASP A 34 -1.18 4.03 1.64
CA ASP A 34 -1.82 4.40 0.38
C ASP A 34 -2.93 3.46 -0.02
N VAL A 35 -2.69 2.14 0.12
CA VAL A 35 -3.65 1.13 -0.30
C VAL A 35 -3.70 0.00 0.72
N CYS A 36 -4.90 -0.38 1.09
CA CYS A 36 -5.16 -1.62 1.81
C CYS A 36 -6.12 -2.45 0.96
N GLY A 37 -5.62 -3.55 0.38
CA GLY A 37 -6.46 -4.46 -0.36
C GLY A 37 -7.29 -5.29 0.61
N ILE A 38 -8.57 -5.48 0.31
CA ILE A 38 -9.49 -6.19 1.20
C ILE A 38 -10.20 -7.30 0.46
N CYS A 39 -10.67 -8.29 1.24
CA CYS A 39 -11.49 -9.36 0.69
C CYS A 39 -12.83 -8.78 0.18
N GLU A 40 -13.24 -9.18 -1.01
CA GLU A 40 -14.51 -8.70 -1.58
C GLU A 40 -15.72 -9.16 -0.78
N PHE A 41 -15.60 -10.25 -0.03
CA PHE A 41 -16.73 -10.84 0.72
C PHE A 41 -16.76 -10.39 2.18
N CYS A 42 -15.69 -10.58 2.93
CA CYS A 42 -15.67 -10.32 4.36
C CYS A 42 -14.98 -9.02 4.76
N LYS A 43 -14.35 -8.33 3.80
CA LYS A 43 -13.69 -7.03 3.99
C LYS A 43 -12.43 -7.08 4.88
N VAL A 44 -11.93 -8.27 5.18
CA VAL A 44 -10.66 -8.42 5.92
C VAL A 44 -9.51 -7.90 5.06
N PRO A 45 -8.54 -7.19 5.66
CA PRO A 45 -7.34 -6.78 4.92
C PRO A 45 -6.55 -7.96 4.37
N LEU A 46 -6.11 -7.87 3.14
CA LEU A 46 -5.36 -8.93 2.45
C LEU A 46 -3.93 -8.53 2.13
N TYR A 47 -3.68 -7.26 1.84
CA TYR A 47 -2.33 -6.76 1.57
C TYR A 47 -2.29 -5.25 1.78
N LEU A 48 -1.07 -4.72 1.91
CA LEU A 48 -0.84 -3.28 1.97
C LEU A 48 0.07 -2.88 0.81
N ALA A 49 -0.08 -1.66 0.32
CA ALA A 49 0.80 -1.15 -0.72
C ALA A 49 1.03 0.35 -0.56
N GLU A 50 2.24 0.77 -0.90
CA GLU A 50 2.58 2.16 -1.12
C GLU A 50 2.68 2.37 -2.63
N THR A 51 2.07 3.43 -3.14
CA THR A 51 1.98 3.67 -4.57
C THR A 51 2.48 5.05 -4.92
N CYS A 52 3.04 5.19 -6.11
CA CYS A 52 3.36 6.51 -6.67
C CYS A 52 3.55 6.40 -8.18
N PHE A 53 3.49 7.55 -8.85
CA PHE A 53 3.82 7.60 -10.27
C PHE A 53 5.28 7.20 -10.48
N ASP A 54 5.52 6.42 -11.52
CA ASP A 54 6.86 5.97 -11.87
C ASP A 54 7.61 7.10 -12.62
N LYS A 55 8.59 7.67 -11.92
CA LYS A 55 9.49 8.67 -12.47
C LYS A 55 10.92 8.16 -12.55
N GLY A 56 11.09 6.84 -12.49
CA GLY A 56 12.39 6.21 -12.46
C GLY A 56 13.08 6.23 -11.11
N GLN A 57 12.40 6.71 -10.08
CA GLN A 57 12.95 6.74 -8.73
C GLN A 57 13.13 5.31 -8.20
N LYS A 58 14.17 5.11 -7.39
CA LYS A 58 14.50 3.80 -6.87
C LYS A 58 13.82 3.51 -5.54
N TRP A 59 13.25 4.53 -4.90
CA TRP A 59 12.83 4.39 -3.53
C TRP A 59 11.70 5.34 -3.18
N LYS A 60 10.88 4.90 -2.26
CA LYS A 60 9.86 5.67 -1.57
C LYS A 60 9.83 5.18 -0.13
N ALA A 61 9.52 6.04 0.83
CA ALA A 61 9.46 5.65 2.24
C ALA A 61 8.35 4.63 2.46
N THR A 62 8.72 3.48 3.00
CA THR A 62 7.79 2.35 3.22
C THR A 62 7.86 1.80 4.64
N THR A 63 8.63 2.43 5.52
CA THR A 63 8.94 1.88 6.85
C THR A 63 7.70 1.56 7.67
N SER A 64 6.75 2.50 7.75
CA SER A 64 5.54 2.29 8.55
C SER A 64 4.61 1.25 7.93
N THR A 65 4.50 1.23 6.61
CA THR A 65 3.70 0.22 5.91
C THR A 65 4.27 -1.17 6.14
N GLU A 66 5.60 -1.32 6.06
CA GLU A 66 6.25 -2.59 6.34
C GLU A 66 6.03 -3.04 7.79
N ALA A 67 6.15 -2.12 8.74
CA ALA A 67 5.94 -2.43 10.16
C ALA A 67 4.51 -2.91 10.39
N LEU A 68 3.53 -2.21 9.84
CA LEU A 68 2.13 -2.60 9.97
C LEU A 68 1.86 -3.95 9.31
N ALA A 69 2.42 -4.18 8.13
CA ALA A 69 2.26 -5.43 7.42
C ALA A 69 2.84 -6.61 8.21
N LYS A 70 4.02 -6.43 8.80
CA LYS A 70 4.65 -7.46 9.63
C LYS A 70 3.82 -7.78 10.86
N LEU A 71 3.32 -6.77 11.55
CA LEU A 71 2.47 -6.96 12.72
C LEU A 71 1.15 -7.66 12.37
N SER A 72 0.62 -7.40 11.18
CA SER A 72 -0.65 -7.96 10.73
C SER A 72 -0.50 -9.30 10.01
N GLY A 73 0.73 -9.72 9.71
CA GLY A 73 0.98 -10.93 8.93
C GLY A 73 0.60 -10.79 7.46
N LEU A 74 0.60 -9.58 6.93
CA LEU A 74 0.16 -9.32 5.55
C LEU A 74 1.34 -9.14 4.60
N PRO A 75 1.18 -9.51 3.32
CA PRO A 75 2.14 -9.09 2.31
C PRO A 75 2.00 -7.60 2.06
N SER A 76 3.11 -6.95 1.70
CA SER A 76 3.09 -5.55 1.31
C SER A 76 3.97 -5.31 0.10
N PHE A 77 3.64 -4.26 -0.65
CA PHE A 77 4.26 -3.97 -1.93
C PHE A 77 4.55 -2.49 -2.07
N LEU A 78 5.63 -2.20 -2.79
CA LEU A 78 5.90 -0.86 -3.30
C LEU A 78 5.55 -0.89 -4.80
N VAL A 79 4.64 -0.02 -5.21
CA VAL A 79 4.07 -0.02 -6.56
C VAL A 79 4.33 1.32 -7.22
N PHE A 80 5.19 1.33 -8.23
CA PHE A 80 5.33 2.48 -9.11
C PHE A 80 4.51 2.21 -10.37
N TYR A 81 3.74 3.18 -10.82
CA TYR A 81 2.89 2.97 -11.99
C TYR A 81 3.00 4.11 -12.98
N LYS A 82 2.84 3.78 -14.26
CA LYS A 82 2.79 4.74 -15.35
C LYS A 82 1.39 4.75 -15.93
N VAL A 83 0.96 5.93 -16.35
CA VAL A 83 -0.33 6.09 -17.02
C VAL A 83 -0.10 6.60 -18.44
N ASP A 84 -1.02 6.26 -19.33
CA ASP A 84 -0.99 6.75 -20.70
C ASP A 84 -1.71 8.09 -20.84
N ALA A 85 -1.87 8.56 -22.07
CA ALA A 85 -2.51 9.84 -22.34
C ALA A 85 -3.98 9.87 -21.91
N ASN A 86 -4.63 8.69 -21.82
CA ASN A 86 -6.02 8.56 -21.40
C ASN A 86 -6.15 8.35 -19.90
N ARG A 87 -5.03 8.39 -19.15
CA ARG A 87 -4.96 8.15 -17.71
C ARG A 87 -5.24 6.70 -17.30
N ASP A 88 -5.13 5.77 -18.24
CA ASP A 88 -5.17 4.36 -17.94
C ASP A 88 -3.79 3.88 -17.52
N VAL A 89 -3.72 2.94 -16.59
CA VAL A 89 -2.43 2.41 -16.15
C VAL A 89 -1.81 1.61 -17.28
N GLU A 90 -0.60 2.00 -17.65
CA GLU A 90 0.15 1.41 -18.76
C GLU A 90 1.03 0.25 -18.29
N SER A 91 1.69 0.44 -17.14
CA SER A 91 2.63 -0.56 -16.62
C SER A 91 2.91 -0.31 -15.16
N PHE A 92 3.42 -1.36 -14.50
CA PHE A 92 3.82 -1.33 -13.11
C PHE A 92 5.28 -1.70 -12.95
N ARG A 93 5.92 -1.13 -11.94
CA ARG A 93 7.22 -1.54 -11.46
C ARG A 93 7.03 -1.83 -9.97
N ILE A 94 7.07 -3.10 -9.60
CA ILE A 94 6.60 -3.56 -8.29
C ILE A 94 7.70 -4.29 -7.55
N LYS A 95 7.78 -4.04 -6.26
CA LYS A 95 8.69 -4.75 -5.37
C LYS A 95 7.91 -5.21 -4.15
N GLN A 96 7.98 -6.50 -3.84
CA GLN A 96 7.40 -7.01 -2.60
C GLN A 96 8.29 -6.57 -1.43
N LEU A 97 7.66 -6.12 -0.34
CA LEU A 97 8.37 -5.64 0.84
C LEU A 97 8.31 -6.66 1.97
N THR A 98 7.15 -7.26 2.21
CA THR A 98 6.94 -8.26 3.25
C THR A 98 6.16 -9.43 2.68
N PRO A 99 6.25 -10.63 3.25
CA PRO A 99 7.10 -11.06 4.37
C PRO A 99 8.59 -11.12 4.02
N GLN A 100 8.90 -11.31 2.73
CA GLN A 100 10.28 -11.39 2.25
C GLN A 100 10.50 -10.33 1.19
N PRO A 101 11.55 -9.50 1.31
CA PRO A 101 11.85 -8.52 0.27
C PRO A 101 12.10 -9.22 -1.06
N GLY A 102 11.41 -8.77 -2.10
CA GLY A 102 11.55 -9.32 -3.44
C GLY A 102 12.35 -8.41 -4.33
N LYS A 103 12.61 -8.90 -5.54
CA LYS A 103 13.23 -8.10 -6.58
C LYS A 103 12.20 -7.21 -7.23
N GLU A 104 12.64 -6.03 -7.69
CA GLU A 104 11.81 -5.15 -8.48
C GLU A 104 11.47 -5.84 -9.81
N THR A 105 10.20 -5.83 -10.17
CA THR A 105 9.69 -6.51 -11.35
C THR A 105 8.79 -5.58 -12.14
N TYR A 106 8.95 -5.59 -13.46
CA TYR A 106 8.05 -4.84 -14.34
C TYR A 106 6.89 -5.74 -14.74
N LEU A 107 5.67 -5.25 -14.56
CA LEU A 107 4.46 -6.02 -14.86
C LEU A 107 3.50 -5.18 -15.69
N LEU A 108 2.81 -5.86 -16.61
CA LEU A 108 1.65 -5.28 -17.26
C LEU A 108 0.44 -5.38 -16.32
N PRO A 109 -0.60 -4.55 -16.54
CA PRO A 109 -1.77 -4.57 -15.67
C PRO A 109 -2.40 -5.94 -15.48
N GLU A 110 -2.50 -6.76 -16.55
CA GLU A 110 -3.06 -8.11 -16.44
C GLU A 110 -2.27 -9.00 -15.51
N SER A 111 -0.94 -8.88 -15.53
CA SER A 111 -0.08 -9.71 -14.68
C SER A 111 -0.23 -9.32 -13.21
N TRP A 112 -0.28 -8.03 -12.93
CA TRP A 112 -0.50 -7.56 -11.56
C TRP A 112 -1.90 -7.96 -11.07
N SER A 113 -2.91 -7.86 -11.92
CA SER A 113 -4.26 -8.30 -11.61
C SER A 113 -4.27 -9.78 -11.21
N GLN A 114 -3.52 -10.62 -11.91
CA GLN A 114 -3.42 -12.04 -11.58
C GLN A 114 -2.81 -12.28 -10.20
N VAL A 115 -1.80 -11.50 -9.83
CA VAL A 115 -1.21 -11.60 -8.49
C VAL A 115 -2.24 -11.25 -7.41
N LEU A 116 -3.01 -10.20 -7.63
CA LEU A 116 -4.05 -9.79 -6.68
C LEU A 116 -5.15 -10.84 -6.59
N GLU A 117 -5.52 -11.46 -7.71
CA GLU A 117 -6.49 -12.57 -7.71
C GLU A 117 -5.99 -13.75 -6.91
N LEU A 118 -4.71 -14.10 -7.01
CA LEU A 118 -4.13 -15.17 -6.22
C LEU A 118 -4.20 -14.90 -4.74
N ILE A 119 -3.97 -13.65 -4.32
CA ILE A 119 -4.09 -13.26 -2.92
C ILE A 119 -5.52 -13.47 -2.43
N GLN A 120 -6.52 -13.03 -3.23
CA GLN A 120 -7.91 -13.23 -2.90
C GLN A 120 -8.26 -14.73 -2.86
N ASP A 121 -7.78 -15.51 -3.81
CA ASP A 121 -8.07 -16.94 -3.90
C ASP A 121 -7.50 -17.71 -2.71
N GLN A 122 -6.30 -17.37 -2.27
CA GLN A 122 -5.72 -17.97 -1.07
C GLN A 122 -6.56 -17.69 0.16
N HIS A 123 -7.03 -16.46 0.32
CA HIS A 123 -7.91 -16.10 1.42
C HIS A 123 -9.25 -16.84 1.32
N ASN A 124 -9.77 -17.03 0.12
CA ASN A 124 -11.07 -17.68 -0.10
C ASN A 124 -11.12 -19.10 0.43
N GLN A 125 -9.97 -19.76 0.58
CA GLN A 125 -9.93 -21.09 1.17
C GLN A 125 -10.39 -21.11 2.62
N THR A 126 -10.30 -19.99 3.32
CA THR A 126 -10.66 -19.86 4.73
C THR A 126 -11.74 -18.80 4.98
N CYS A 127 -12.16 -18.09 3.95
CA CYS A 127 -13.13 -17.00 4.10
C CYS A 127 -14.52 -17.57 4.42
N THR A 128 -15.07 -17.19 5.59
CA THR A 128 -16.38 -17.67 6.03
C THR A 128 -17.54 -16.99 5.32
N LYS A 129 -17.29 -15.88 4.64
CA LYS A 129 -18.32 -15.09 3.94
C LYS A 129 -18.20 -15.19 2.43
N LYS A 130 -17.33 -16.06 1.94
CA LYS A 130 -17.18 -16.27 0.51
C LYS A 130 -18.52 -16.64 -0.12
N LYS A 131 -18.84 -15.98 -1.26
CA LYS A 131 -20.05 -16.28 -1.99
C LYS A 131 -20.01 -17.73 -2.48
N GLN A 132 -21.03 -18.49 -2.16
CA GLN A 132 -21.15 -19.87 -2.63
C GLN A 132 -21.82 -19.87 -4.01
N THR A 133 -21.23 -20.61 -4.91
CA THR A 133 -21.78 -20.81 -6.25
C THR A 133 -22.32 -22.21 -6.36
#